data_dfdfec829bff0a171ccedace3fefa1e1
#
_entry.id   dfdfec829bff0a171ccedace3fefa1e1
#
_cell.length_a   1.000
_cell.length_b   1.000
_cell.length_c   1.000
_cell.angle_alpha   90.00
_cell.angle_beta   90.00
_cell.angle_gamma   90.00
#
_symmetry.space_group_name_H-M   'P 1'
#
loop_
_entity.id
_entity.type
_entity.pdbx_description
1 polymer ?
#
loop_
_entity_poly.entity_id
_entity_poly.type
_entity_poly.pdbx_seq_one_letter_code
_entity_poly.pdbx_strand_id
1 'polypeptide(L)'
;AKEQVTFLVKEDGKDSRDKITIQPKDGGKITVHSIKRQDRTPSYRGEITLLPKKNGFLVRNSLPLEQYLYAVVPSELSTSNGMEALRAQAVCARTYANNQIAAHRYKKYHADLEDSTACQVYNNIPEDKQSKKAVDTTKDQVLTSDGKRIQTYYYSTSWGKSASGKEVWETDREVDYLQSCMQQDGGKNKTLRLS
;
A
#
# COMPACT_ATOMS: atom_id res chain seq x y z
N ALA A 1 16.24 -11.91 5.15
CA ALA A 1 16.20 -10.64 5.86
C ALA A 1 14.74 -10.29 6.11
N LYS A 2 14.37 -9.89 7.34
CA LYS A 2 13.02 -9.39 7.63
C LYS A 2 12.90 -8.00 7.00
N GLU A 3 12.27 -7.91 5.85
CA GLU A 3 11.95 -6.63 5.25
C GLU A 3 10.97 -5.89 6.16
N GLN A 4 11.36 -4.71 6.63
CA GLN A 4 10.53 -3.81 7.42
C GLN A 4 10.15 -2.62 6.55
N VAL A 5 8.90 -2.23 6.61
CA VAL A 5 8.39 -1.01 5.99
C VAL A 5 8.24 0.05 7.06
N THR A 6 8.81 1.22 6.81
CA THR A 6 8.66 2.39 7.68
C THR A 6 7.92 3.47 6.89
N PHE A 7 6.83 3.99 7.44
CA PHE A 7 6.06 5.01 6.75
C PHE A 7 5.63 6.14 7.69
N LEU A 8 5.39 7.29 7.08
CA LEU A 8 4.97 8.53 7.72
C LEU A 8 3.45 8.52 7.92
N VAL A 9 2.99 8.89 9.11
CA VAL A 9 1.56 8.90 9.45
C VAL A 9 0.99 10.31 9.58
N LYS A 10 1.71 11.30 10.12
CA LYS A 10 1.31 12.72 10.19
C LYS A 10 2.42 13.63 10.71
N GLU A 11 2.39 14.90 10.33
CA GLU A 11 3.23 15.97 10.86
C GLU A 11 2.36 17.00 11.61
N ASP A 12 2.57 17.20 12.95
CA ASP A 12 1.84 18.21 13.74
C ASP A 12 2.55 18.57 15.07
N GLY A 13 2.58 19.87 15.54
CA GLY A 13 2.86 20.40 16.88
C GLY A 13 4.30 20.79 17.30
N LYS A 14 4.59 21.22 18.49
CA LYS A 14 5.80 21.95 18.95
C LYS A 14 6.99 21.09 19.43
N ASP A 15 8.21 21.67 19.42
CA ASP A 15 9.48 21.03 19.77
C ASP A 15 9.53 20.30 21.13
N SER A 16 9.82 19.02 21.13
CA SER A 16 10.57 18.32 22.16
C SER A 16 11.79 17.65 21.52
N ARG A 17 12.93 17.59 22.24
CA ARG A 17 14.20 17.13 21.66
C ARG A 17 14.35 15.62 21.61
N ASP A 18 13.45 14.86 22.23
CA ASP A 18 13.62 13.43 22.43
C ASP A 18 12.68 12.60 21.53
N LYS A 19 13.29 11.70 20.78
CA LYS A 19 12.58 10.66 20.03
C LYS A 19 11.84 9.75 21.03
N ILE A 20 10.53 9.57 20.84
CA ILE A 20 9.71 8.63 21.59
C ILE A 20 9.39 7.43 20.71
N THR A 21 9.69 6.24 21.19
CA THR A 21 9.38 4.98 20.52
C THR A 21 8.41 4.17 21.37
N ILE A 22 7.29 3.75 20.78
CA ILE A 22 6.23 2.98 21.41
C ILE A 22 6.12 1.64 20.69
N GLN A 23 6.21 0.55 21.45
CA GLN A 23 6.03 -0.81 20.93
C GLN A 23 4.81 -1.46 21.57
N PRO A 24 3.97 -2.16 20.80
CA PRO A 24 2.86 -2.90 21.39
C PRO A 24 3.39 -4.11 22.13
N LYS A 25 2.76 -4.46 23.25
CA LYS A 25 3.03 -5.68 23.98
C LYS A 25 2.46 -6.89 23.23
N ASP A 26 3.20 -8.00 23.22
CA ASP A 26 2.72 -9.31 22.77
C ASP A 26 2.05 -9.34 21.38
N GLY A 27 2.61 -8.62 20.41
CA GLY A 27 2.05 -8.56 19.05
C GLY A 27 0.73 -7.78 18.92
N GLY A 28 0.36 -7.02 19.96
CA GLY A 28 -0.81 -6.15 19.96
C GLY A 28 -0.76 -5.02 18.94
N LYS A 29 -1.70 -4.08 19.05
CA LYS A 29 -1.78 -2.88 18.21
C LYS A 29 -1.77 -1.63 19.07
N ILE A 30 -1.26 -0.54 18.50
CA ILE A 30 -1.24 0.80 19.11
C ILE A 30 -2.36 1.61 18.50
N THR A 31 -3.24 2.17 19.30
CA THR A 31 -4.29 3.09 18.86
C THR A 31 -3.83 4.54 19.09
N VAL A 32 -3.84 5.34 18.04
CA VAL A 32 -3.48 6.76 18.09
C VAL A 32 -4.73 7.59 17.99
N HIS A 33 -5.24 8.06 19.14
CA HIS A 33 -6.55 8.73 19.24
C HIS A 33 -6.65 10.05 18.48
N SER A 34 -5.55 10.77 18.32
CA SER A 34 -5.48 12.04 17.57
C SER A 34 -5.51 11.87 16.04
N ILE A 35 -5.32 10.66 15.54
CA ILE A 35 -5.35 10.35 14.11
C ILE A 35 -6.74 9.81 13.75
N LYS A 36 -7.32 10.32 12.67
CA LYS A 36 -8.55 9.80 12.08
C LYS A 36 -8.27 9.27 10.68
N ARG A 37 -8.86 8.11 10.37
CA ARG A 37 -8.88 7.50 9.05
C ARG A 37 -10.31 7.23 8.67
N GLN A 38 -10.83 8.01 7.71
CA GLN A 38 -12.28 8.14 7.52
C GLN A 38 -12.94 8.50 8.88
N ASP A 39 -14.00 7.85 9.28
CA ASP A 39 -14.75 8.16 10.51
C ASP A 39 -14.29 7.37 11.75
N ARG A 40 -13.13 6.72 11.69
CA ARG A 40 -12.64 5.88 12.79
C ARG A 40 -11.25 6.27 13.29
N THR A 41 -10.92 5.81 14.49
CA THR A 41 -9.58 5.87 15.06
C THR A 41 -8.82 4.60 14.67
N PRO A 42 -7.74 4.69 13.90
CA PRO A 42 -6.99 3.53 13.42
C PRO A 42 -6.14 2.89 14.51
N SER A 43 -5.87 1.60 14.37
CA SER A 43 -4.92 0.86 15.19
C SER A 43 -3.76 0.35 14.31
N TYR A 44 -2.55 0.47 14.83
CA TYR A 44 -1.31 0.21 14.09
C TYR A 44 -0.58 -1.00 14.67
N ARG A 45 -0.11 -1.89 13.82
CA ARG A 45 0.86 -2.94 14.17
C ARG A 45 2.27 -2.36 14.20
N GLY A 46 3.18 -3.11 14.82
CA GLY A 46 4.58 -2.72 14.87
C GLY A 46 4.86 -1.53 15.78
N GLU A 47 5.96 -0.87 15.54
CA GLU A 47 6.47 0.24 16.35
C GLU A 47 5.95 1.58 15.83
N ILE A 48 5.56 2.47 16.73
CA ILE A 48 5.30 3.88 16.45
C ILE A 48 6.47 4.71 17.00
N THR A 49 7.08 5.53 16.16
CA THR A 49 8.09 6.50 16.55
C THR A 49 7.58 7.92 16.34
N LEU A 50 7.63 8.73 17.39
CA LEU A 50 7.39 10.16 17.35
C LEU A 50 8.72 10.89 17.25
N LEU A 51 8.92 11.66 16.19
CA LEU A 51 10.12 12.46 15.96
C LEU A 51 9.75 13.94 16.03
N PRO A 52 10.29 14.70 17.01
CA PRO A 52 10.02 16.12 17.11
C PRO A 52 10.45 16.89 15.87
N LYS A 53 9.65 17.88 15.48
CA LYS A 53 9.90 18.86 14.43
C LYS A 53 9.62 20.25 14.97
N LYS A 54 10.12 21.28 14.28
CA LYS A 54 9.99 22.69 14.72
C LYS A 54 8.54 23.09 15.06
N ASN A 55 7.58 22.55 14.34
CA ASN A 55 6.15 22.83 14.51
C ASN A 55 5.32 21.55 14.71
N GLY A 56 5.98 20.43 15.24
CA GLY A 56 5.24 19.21 15.40
C GLY A 56 6.00 17.93 15.59
N PHE A 57 5.32 16.86 15.27
CA PHE A 57 5.86 15.51 15.29
C PHE A 57 5.73 14.86 13.93
N LEU A 58 6.83 14.27 13.49
CA LEU A 58 6.76 13.25 12.46
C LEU A 58 6.39 11.93 13.14
N VAL A 59 5.30 11.32 12.72
CA VAL A 59 4.87 10.03 13.24
C VAL A 59 5.27 8.95 12.23
N ARG A 60 6.12 8.01 12.65
CA ARG A 60 6.50 6.85 11.84
C ARG A 60 5.90 5.59 12.41
N ASN A 61 5.48 4.69 11.53
CA ASN A 61 5.17 3.32 11.89
C ASN A 61 6.16 2.36 11.21
N SER A 62 6.79 1.48 11.97
CA SER A 62 7.74 0.46 11.48
C SER A 62 7.19 -0.92 11.78
N LEU A 63 7.02 -1.74 10.74
CA LEU A 63 6.46 -3.09 10.86
C LEU A 63 6.93 -3.98 9.71
N PRO A 64 6.80 -5.32 9.84
CA PRO A 64 7.04 -6.24 8.72
C PRO A 64 6.14 -5.96 7.52
N LEU A 65 6.69 -6.11 6.30
CA LEU A 65 5.99 -5.82 5.05
C LEU A 65 4.63 -6.55 4.94
N GLU A 66 4.58 -7.84 5.29
CA GLU A 66 3.32 -8.59 5.24
C GLU A 66 2.25 -8.01 6.19
N GLN A 67 2.65 -7.53 7.35
CA GLN A 67 1.73 -6.87 8.30
C GLN A 67 1.27 -5.50 7.79
N TYR A 68 2.10 -4.78 7.05
CA TYR A 68 1.71 -3.56 6.35
C TYR A 68 0.60 -3.86 5.32
N LEU A 69 0.76 -4.92 4.53
CA LEU A 69 -0.20 -5.33 3.52
C LEU A 69 -1.57 -5.74 4.10
N TYR A 70 -1.63 -6.22 5.34
CA TYR A 70 -2.93 -6.53 6.00
C TYR A 70 -3.85 -5.31 6.10
N ALA A 71 -3.31 -4.11 6.15
CA ALA A 71 -4.08 -2.88 6.22
C ALA A 71 -4.11 -2.08 4.90
N VAL A 72 -3.21 -2.38 3.96
CA VAL A 72 -3.25 -1.82 2.60
C VAL A 72 -4.31 -2.51 1.76
N VAL A 73 -4.27 -3.84 1.67
CA VAL A 73 -5.16 -4.58 0.77
C VAL A 73 -6.64 -4.23 0.97
N PRO A 74 -7.20 -4.25 2.21
CA PRO A 74 -8.61 -3.89 2.39
C PRO A 74 -8.86 -2.39 2.21
N SER A 75 -7.84 -1.53 2.31
CA SER A 75 -7.97 -0.09 2.09
C SER A 75 -7.99 0.28 0.62
N GLU A 76 -7.42 -0.55 -0.25
CA GLU A 76 -7.35 -0.35 -1.70
C GLU A 76 -8.45 -1.13 -2.46
N LEU A 77 -8.86 -2.29 -1.96
CA LEU A 77 -9.82 -3.16 -2.61
C LEU A 77 -10.84 -3.74 -1.62
N SER A 78 -12.13 -3.63 -1.94
CA SER A 78 -13.18 -4.24 -1.12
C SER A 78 -13.03 -5.77 -1.08
N THR A 79 -13.20 -6.35 0.11
CA THR A 79 -13.17 -7.80 0.33
C THR A 79 -14.30 -8.55 -0.39
N SER A 80 -15.36 -7.85 -0.79
CA SER A 80 -16.44 -8.39 -1.61
C SER A 80 -16.03 -8.78 -3.04
N ASN A 81 -14.87 -8.31 -3.52
CA ASN A 81 -14.37 -8.65 -4.87
C ASN A 81 -13.82 -10.09 -5.00
N GLY A 82 -13.79 -10.84 -3.91
CA GLY A 82 -13.40 -12.24 -3.90
C GLY A 82 -11.90 -12.48 -3.69
N MET A 83 -11.56 -13.72 -3.37
CA MET A 83 -10.21 -14.10 -2.91
C MET A 83 -9.13 -13.87 -3.97
N GLU A 84 -9.40 -14.18 -5.24
CA GLU A 84 -8.38 -14.06 -6.29
C GLU A 84 -8.05 -12.58 -6.59
N ALA A 85 -9.05 -11.69 -6.54
CA ALA A 85 -8.81 -10.26 -6.66
C ALA A 85 -7.98 -9.74 -5.48
N LEU A 86 -8.26 -10.18 -4.25
CA LEU A 86 -7.48 -9.82 -3.07
C LEU A 86 -6.03 -10.35 -3.14
N ARG A 87 -5.82 -11.57 -3.68
CA ARG A 87 -4.48 -12.12 -3.92
C ARG A 87 -3.71 -11.32 -4.95
N ALA A 88 -4.34 -10.98 -6.08
CA ALA A 88 -3.72 -10.14 -7.10
C ALA A 88 -3.33 -8.77 -6.52
N GLN A 89 -4.24 -8.13 -5.76
CA GLN A 89 -3.96 -6.87 -5.08
C GLN A 89 -2.79 -6.98 -4.09
N ALA A 90 -2.71 -8.08 -3.33
CA ALA A 90 -1.61 -8.30 -2.38
C ALA A 90 -0.26 -8.41 -3.10
N VAL A 91 -0.19 -9.13 -4.22
CA VAL A 91 1.04 -9.27 -5.02
C VAL A 91 1.44 -7.92 -5.66
N CYS A 92 0.48 -7.18 -6.21
CA CYS A 92 0.73 -5.84 -6.76
C CYS A 92 1.23 -4.87 -5.68
N ALA A 93 0.54 -4.80 -4.54
CA ALA A 93 0.90 -3.91 -3.44
C ALA A 93 2.27 -4.26 -2.83
N ARG A 94 2.60 -5.54 -2.72
CA ARG A 94 3.92 -6.01 -2.25
C ARG A 94 5.02 -5.60 -3.21
N THR A 95 4.79 -5.78 -4.52
CA THR A 95 5.75 -5.39 -5.56
C THR A 95 6.01 -3.88 -5.51
N TYR A 96 4.94 -3.08 -5.42
CA TYR A 96 5.04 -1.62 -5.27
C TYR A 96 5.84 -1.22 -4.02
N ALA A 97 5.48 -1.76 -2.85
CA ALA A 97 6.16 -1.44 -1.60
C ALA A 97 7.66 -1.77 -1.65
N ASN A 98 8.03 -2.95 -2.18
CA ASN A 98 9.43 -3.32 -2.38
C ASN A 98 10.18 -2.37 -3.30
N ASN A 99 9.53 -1.82 -4.33
CA ASN A 99 10.15 -0.83 -5.21
C ASN A 99 10.36 0.50 -4.48
N GLN A 100 9.40 0.95 -3.65
CA GLN A 100 9.55 2.18 -2.86
C GLN A 100 10.66 2.05 -1.80
N ILE A 101 10.76 0.90 -1.13
CA ILE A 101 11.85 0.60 -0.20
C ILE A 101 13.20 0.73 -0.90
N ALA A 102 13.34 0.13 -2.09
CA ALA A 102 14.57 0.18 -2.88
C ALA A 102 14.88 1.59 -3.42
N ALA A 103 13.87 2.38 -3.72
CA ALA A 103 14.01 3.74 -4.25
C ALA A 103 14.41 4.78 -3.21
N HIS A 104 14.22 4.50 -1.91
CA HIS A 104 14.52 5.42 -0.80
C HIS A 104 13.92 6.83 -0.95
N ARG A 105 12.74 6.95 -1.55
CA ARG A 105 12.09 8.23 -1.87
C ARG A 105 11.89 9.12 -0.63
N TYR A 106 11.58 8.52 0.52
CA TYR A 106 11.31 9.21 1.78
C TYR A 106 12.47 9.19 2.77
N LYS A 107 13.71 8.96 2.30
CA LYS A 107 14.93 8.86 3.12
C LYS A 107 15.10 10.04 4.09
N LYS A 108 14.76 11.27 3.70
CA LYS A 108 14.83 12.45 4.57
C LYS A 108 13.96 12.37 5.84
N TYR A 109 12.93 11.50 5.81
CA TYR A 109 12.05 11.23 6.93
C TYR A 109 12.39 9.91 7.64
N HIS A 110 13.45 9.22 7.19
CA HIS A 110 13.78 7.86 7.61
C HIS A 110 12.59 6.90 7.43
N ALA A 111 11.90 7.02 6.30
CA ALA A 111 10.74 6.22 5.91
C ALA A 111 10.90 5.73 4.47
N ASP A 112 10.13 4.73 4.09
CA ASP A 112 10.12 4.13 2.76
C ASP A 112 8.89 4.56 1.95
N LEU A 113 7.76 4.75 2.64
CA LEU A 113 6.48 5.13 2.06
C LEU A 113 5.79 6.18 2.94
N GLU A 114 4.72 6.77 2.41
CA GLU A 114 3.71 7.48 3.18
C GLU A 114 2.36 6.74 3.11
N ASP A 115 1.42 7.08 3.96
CA ASP A 115 0.17 6.34 4.16
C ASP A 115 -1.04 6.91 3.38
N SER A 116 -0.78 7.71 2.34
CA SER A 116 -1.80 8.34 1.50
C SER A 116 -1.80 7.81 0.07
N THR A 117 -2.68 8.37 -0.75
CA THR A 117 -2.77 8.09 -2.20
C THR A 117 -1.50 8.45 -2.99
N ALA A 118 -0.55 9.19 -2.41
CA ALA A 118 0.75 9.44 -3.05
C ALA A 118 1.66 8.19 -3.05
N CYS A 119 1.35 7.21 -2.20
CA CYS A 119 1.93 5.86 -2.23
C CYS A 119 0.83 4.80 -2.30
N GLN A 120 0.41 4.26 -1.17
CA GLN A 120 -0.67 3.28 -1.04
C GLN A 120 -1.50 3.65 0.19
N VAL A 121 -2.82 3.62 0.04
CA VAL A 121 -3.73 3.92 1.14
C VAL A 121 -3.56 2.86 2.23
N TYR A 122 -3.26 3.32 3.43
CA TYR A 122 -3.01 2.45 4.56
C TYR A 122 -3.99 2.71 5.71
N ASN A 123 -4.55 1.62 6.23
CA ASN A 123 -5.36 1.62 7.45
C ASN A 123 -6.63 2.50 7.41
N ASN A 124 -7.14 2.82 6.20
CA ASN A 124 -8.45 3.46 6.02
C ASN A 124 -9.58 2.48 6.32
N ILE A 125 -9.40 1.21 5.97
CA ILE A 125 -10.29 0.10 6.29
C ILE A 125 -9.60 -0.82 7.30
N PRO A 126 -10.31 -1.36 8.30
CA PRO A 126 -9.76 -2.34 9.23
C PRO A 126 -9.26 -3.59 8.53
N GLU A 127 -8.23 -4.22 9.09
CA GLU A 127 -7.82 -5.56 8.67
C GLU A 127 -8.98 -6.55 8.83
N ASP A 128 -9.14 -7.45 7.86
CA ASP A 128 -10.11 -8.54 7.92
C ASP A 128 -9.47 -9.89 7.61
N LYS A 129 -10.23 -10.97 7.84
CA LYS A 129 -9.74 -12.34 7.68
C LYS A 129 -9.45 -12.71 6.23
N GLN A 130 -10.20 -12.19 5.26
CA GLN A 130 -10.04 -12.54 3.85
C GLN A 130 -8.82 -11.83 3.25
N SER A 131 -8.67 -10.53 3.48
CA SER A 131 -7.50 -9.78 3.04
C SER A 131 -6.22 -10.32 3.68
N LYS A 132 -6.25 -10.65 4.98
CA LYS A 132 -5.12 -11.29 5.65
C LYS A 132 -4.77 -12.64 5.01
N LYS A 133 -5.77 -13.50 4.74
CA LYS A 133 -5.56 -14.79 4.06
C LYS A 133 -4.97 -14.60 2.66
N ALA A 134 -5.42 -13.61 1.91
CA ALA A 134 -4.89 -13.31 0.58
C ALA A 134 -3.40 -12.93 0.65
N VAL A 135 -3.01 -12.09 1.59
CA VAL A 135 -1.61 -11.71 1.83
C VAL A 135 -0.78 -12.93 2.23
N ASP A 136 -1.23 -13.70 3.22
CA ASP A 136 -0.51 -14.87 3.74
C ASP A 136 -0.30 -15.95 2.66
N THR A 137 -1.31 -16.20 1.81
CA THR A 137 -1.23 -17.23 0.75
C THR A 137 -0.42 -16.79 -0.48
N THR A 138 -0.11 -15.51 -0.60
CA THR A 138 0.76 -14.95 -1.65
C THR A 138 2.07 -14.40 -1.09
N LYS A 139 2.42 -14.82 0.12
CA LYS A 139 3.63 -14.34 0.79
C LYS A 139 4.87 -14.48 -0.10
N ASP A 140 5.74 -13.48 -0.06
CA ASP A 140 6.99 -13.39 -0.83
C ASP A 140 6.82 -13.34 -2.36
N GLN A 141 5.60 -13.40 -2.91
CA GLN A 141 5.35 -13.27 -4.34
C GLN A 141 5.39 -11.81 -4.78
N VAL A 142 6.13 -11.55 -5.86
CA VAL A 142 6.23 -10.24 -6.52
C VAL A 142 6.12 -10.39 -8.03
N LEU A 143 5.74 -9.35 -8.73
CA LEU A 143 5.69 -9.32 -10.19
C LEU A 143 7.04 -8.93 -10.78
N THR A 144 7.47 -9.71 -11.77
CA THR A 144 8.72 -9.49 -12.49
C THR A 144 8.52 -9.56 -14.00
N SER A 145 9.35 -8.84 -14.75
CA SER A 145 9.57 -9.00 -16.17
C SER A 145 11.08 -9.12 -16.40
N ASP A 146 11.51 -10.11 -17.16
CA ASP A 146 12.93 -10.40 -17.41
C ASP A 146 13.77 -10.50 -16.12
N GLY A 147 13.21 -11.13 -15.09
CA GLY A 147 13.87 -11.32 -13.80
C GLY A 147 13.98 -10.06 -12.93
N LYS A 148 13.47 -8.91 -13.37
CA LYS A 148 13.46 -7.64 -12.62
C LYS A 148 12.06 -7.33 -12.13
N ARG A 149 11.95 -6.81 -10.89
CA ARG A 149 10.65 -6.33 -10.38
C ARG A 149 10.12 -5.21 -11.28
N ILE A 150 8.84 -5.29 -11.62
CA ILE A 150 8.16 -4.30 -12.45
C ILE A 150 7.53 -3.19 -11.58
N GLN A 151 7.22 -2.05 -12.19
CA GLN A 151 6.33 -1.05 -11.59
C GLN A 151 4.91 -1.54 -11.70
N THR A 152 4.21 -1.62 -10.57
CA THR A 152 2.82 -2.06 -10.51
C THR A 152 1.91 -0.87 -10.31
N TYR A 153 0.89 -0.78 -11.16
CA TYR A 153 -0.16 0.22 -11.09
C TYR A 153 -1.51 -0.48 -11.03
N TYR A 154 -2.44 0.08 -10.30
CA TYR A 154 -3.81 -0.40 -10.23
C TYR A 154 -4.78 0.77 -10.13
N TYR A 155 -6.01 0.54 -10.55
CA TYR A 155 -7.06 1.54 -10.60
C TYR A 155 -8.43 0.89 -10.34
N SER A 156 -9.40 1.67 -9.89
CA SER A 156 -10.70 1.16 -9.44
C SER A 156 -11.71 0.92 -10.56
N THR A 157 -11.55 1.57 -11.71
CA THR A 157 -12.58 1.58 -12.74
C THR A 157 -11.97 1.42 -14.13
N SER A 158 -12.59 0.57 -14.96
CA SER A 158 -12.22 0.35 -16.35
C SER A 158 -13.44 0.38 -17.24
N TRP A 159 -13.25 0.82 -18.48
CA TRP A 159 -14.25 0.79 -19.54
C TRP A 159 -14.18 -0.48 -20.41
N GLY A 160 -13.52 -1.54 -19.93
CA GLY A 160 -13.34 -2.79 -20.63
C GLY A 160 -12.07 -2.89 -21.47
N LYS A 161 -11.28 -1.81 -21.54
CA LYS A 161 -9.93 -1.78 -22.12
C LYS A 161 -9.03 -0.95 -21.22
N SER A 162 -7.84 -1.46 -20.90
CA SER A 162 -6.81 -0.66 -20.22
C SER A 162 -6.11 0.25 -21.21
N ALA A 163 -5.66 1.42 -20.76
CA ALA A 163 -4.68 2.22 -21.50
C ALA A 163 -3.28 1.60 -21.35
N SER A 164 -2.41 1.83 -22.32
CA SER A 164 -0.99 1.50 -22.20
C SER A 164 -0.26 2.53 -21.32
N GLY A 165 0.90 2.15 -20.78
CA GLY A 165 1.74 3.08 -20.03
C GLY A 165 2.17 4.29 -20.89
N LYS A 166 2.39 4.10 -22.17
CA LYS A 166 2.71 5.17 -23.13
C LYS A 166 1.58 6.19 -23.26
N GLU A 167 0.32 5.72 -23.36
CA GLU A 167 -0.85 6.59 -23.45
C GLU A 167 -1.10 7.37 -22.14
N VAL A 168 -0.94 6.72 -20.97
CA VAL A 168 -1.21 7.33 -19.67
C VAL A 168 -0.21 8.40 -19.29
N TRP A 169 1.07 8.20 -19.59
CA TRP A 169 2.15 9.11 -19.18
C TRP A 169 2.73 9.91 -20.34
N GLU A 170 2.12 9.85 -21.53
CA GLU A 170 2.52 10.60 -22.72
C GLU A 170 4.03 10.49 -23.02
N THR A 171 4.57 9.27 -22.90
CA THR A 171 5.99 9.00 -23.10
C THR A 171 6.23 8.34 -24.45
N ASP A 172 7.39 8.57 -25.07
CA ASP A 172 7.79 7.87 -26.30
C ASP A 172 8.20 6.40 -26.04
N ARG A 173 8.30 6.01 -24.77
CA ARG A 173 8.79 4.69 -24.37
C ARG A 173 7.63 3.72 -24.14
N GLU A 174 7.61 2.66 -24.91
CA GLU A 174 6.77 1.51 -24.62
C GLU A 174 7.36 0.67 -23.49
N VAL A 175 6.47 0.14 -22.66
CA VAL A 175 6.81 -0.76 -21.56
C VAL A 175 6.04 -2.05 -21.77
N ASP A 176 6.73 -3.16 -22.04
CA ASP A 176 6.14 -4.42 -22.48
C ASP A 176 5.05 -4.96 -21.55
N TYR A 177 5.22 -4.81 -20.25
CA TYR A 177 4.24 -5.25 -19.24
C TYR A 177 3.12 -4.24 -18.95
N LEU A 178 3.13 -3.06 -19.60
CA LEU A 178 2.10 -2.01 -19.47
C LEU A 178 1.37 -1.74 -20.80
N GLN A 179 1.17 -2.80 -21.58
CA GLN A 179 0.43 -2.71 -22.82
C GLN A 179 -1.08 -2.60 -22.58
N SER A 180 -1.75 -1.94 -23.53
CA SER A 180 -3.22 -1.91 -23.52
C SER A 180 -3.78 -3.32 -23.76
N CYS A 181 -4.74 -3.73 -22.94
CA CYS A 181 -5.42 -5.00 -23.11
C CYS A 181 -6.93 -4.88 -22.92
N MET A 182 -7.67 -5.70 -23.65
CA MET A 182 -9.10 -5.87 -23.44
C MET A 182 -9.34 -6.64 -22.14
N GLN A 183 -10.20 -6.12 -21.30
CA GLN A 183 -10.59 -6.76 -20.05
C GLN A 183 -11.88 -7.55 -20.28
N GLN A 184 -11.88 -8.81 -19.87
CA GLN A 184 -13.05 -9.67 -19.95
C GLN A 184 -13.70 -9.80 -18.57
N ASP A 185 -15.02 -9.70 -18.55
CA ASP A 185 -15.80 -9.94 -17.34
C ASP A 185 -15.86 -11.46 -17.06
N GLY A 186 -15.09 -11.91 -16.08
CA GLY A 186 -15.11 -13.21 -15.39
C GLY A 186 -15.65 -14.44 -16.12
N GLY A 187 -15.43 -14.58 -17.43
CA GLY A 187 -15.82 -15.76 -18.21
C GLY A 187 -17.27 -15.76 -18.74
N LYS A 188 -18.04 -14.71 -18.50
CA LYS A 188 -19.31 -14.48 -19.21
C LYS A 188 -19.04 -13.39 -20.24
N ASN A 189 -18.99 -13.79 -21.52
CA ASN A 189 -18.84 -12.90 -22.68
C ASN A 189 -19.94 -11.82 -22.71
N LYS A 190 -19.87 -10.85 -21.84
CA LYS A 190 -20.67 -9.64 -21.93
C LYS A 190 -19.78 -8.55 -22.48
N THR A 191 -19.91 -8.30 -23.76
CA THR A 191 -19.44 -7.07 -24.38
C THR A 191 -20.07 -5.90 -23.63
N LEU A 192 -19.27 -5.11 -22.91
CA LEU A 192 -19.75 -3.85 -22.36
C LEU A 192 -20.16 -2.96 -23.53
N ARG A 193 -21.47 -2.80 -23.73
CA ARG A 193 -21.97 -1.80 -24.67
C ARG A 193 -21.91 -0.44 -23.97
N LEU A 194 -21.12 0.45 -24.52
CA LEU A 194 -21.20 1.87 -24.20
C LEU A 194 -22.58 2.36 -24.68
N SER A 195 -23.39 2.81 -23.74
CA SER A 195 -24.63 3.54 -24.01
C SER A 195 -24.38 5.03 -23.94
#